data_d10119f7ff7a2862a7e7abde055eaed2
#
_entry.id   d10119f7ff7a2862a7e7abde055eaed2
#
_cell.length_a   1.000
_cell.length_b   1.000
_cell.length_c   1.000
_cell.angle_alpha   90.00
_cell.angle_beta   90.00
_cell.angle_gamma   90.00
#
_symmetry.space_group_name_H-M   'P 1'
#
loop_
_entity.id
_entity.type
_entity.pdbx_description
1 polymer ?
#
loop_
_entity_poly.entity_id
_entity_poly.type
_entity_poly.pdbx_seq_one_letter_code
_entity_poly.pdbx_strand_id
1 'polypeptide(L)'
;MTASITAKTCEAWFLLEAADMRGLPAPYDVSVTDYGPVKLGLRSVDDLLVWAKSLGVDVTERQHGERIHWNTSGVLHDIPVALFVVTNVEQVAS
;
A
#
# COMPACT_ATOMS: atom_id res chain seq x y z
N MET A 1 18.73 15.32 13.51
CA MET A 1 19.19 14.46 12.42
C MET A 1 18.00 13.88 11.66
N THR A 2 18.02 13.99 10.37
CA THR A 2 16.95 13.43 9.55
C THR A 2 17.01 11.91 9.57
N ALA A 3 15.86 11.25 9.49
CA ALA A 3 15.82 9.81 9.36
C ALA A 3 16.54 9.42 8.07
N SER A 4 17.48 8.50 8.17
CA SER A 4 18.21 8.02 7.02
C SER A 4 17.36 7.07 6.20
N ILE A 5 17.69 6.88 4.92
CA ILE A 5 17.02 5.90 4.09
C ILE A 5 17.16 4.49 4.68
N THR A 6 18.24 4.23 5.40
CA THR A 6 18.44 2.96 6.10
C THR A 6 17.38 2.74 7.19
N ALA A 7 17.10 3.79 7.98
CA ALA A 7 16.07 3.70 9.01
C ALA A 7 14.69 3.46 8.41
N LYS A 8 14.37 4.14 7.32
CA LYS A 8 13.11 3.94 6.60
C LYS A 8 13.00 2.54 6.01
N THR A 9 14.09 2.00 5.51
CA THR A 9 14.14 0.63 4.99
C THR A 9 13.85 -0.38 6.10
N CYS A 10 14.38 -0.15 7.30
CA CYS A 10 14.07 -1.00 8.46
C CYS A 10 12.60 -0.92 8.83
N GLU A 11 12.01 0.27 8.81
CA GLU A 11 10.56 0.43 9.05
C GLU A 11 9.74 -0.37 8.04
N ALA A 12 10.12 -0.29 6.76
CA ALA A 12 9.44 -1.04 5.71
C ALA A 12 9.55 -2.55 5.95
N TRP A 13 10.69 -3.02 6.38
CA TRP A 13 10.89 -4.43 6.70
C TRP A 13 9.97 -4.89 7.84
N PHE A 14 9.91 -4.13 8.93
CA PHE A 14 9.01 -4.42 10.04
C PHE A 14 7.55 -4.43 9.59
N LEU A 15 7.19 -3.47 8.76
CA LEU A 15 5.84 -3.38 8.21
C LEU A 15 5.49 -4.64 7.43
N LEU A 16 6.40 -5.11 6.57
CA LEU A 16 6.17 -6.28 5.73
C LEU A 16 6.09 -7.57 6.57
N GLU A 17 6.92 -7.69 7.60
CA GLU A 17 6.85 -8.82 8.52
C GLU A 17 5.51 -8.84 9.25
N ALA A 18 5.06 -7.69 9.74
CA ALA A 18 3.77 -7.59 10.43
C ALA A 18 2.63 -7.96 9.51
N ALA A 19 2.70 -7.54 8.25
CA ALA A 19 1.69 -7.86 7.25
C ALA A 19 1.66 -9.38 6.97
N ASP A 20 2.84 -9.98 6.83
CA ASP A 20 2.95 -11.41 6.59
C ASP A 20 2.35 -12.22 7.75
N MET A 21 2.60 -11.80 8.99
CA MET A 21 2.05 -12.45 10.17
C MET A 21 0.52 -12.36 10.23
N ARG A 22 -0.06 -11.34 9.62
CA ARG A 22 -1.52 -11.18 9.52
C ARG A 22 -2.11 -11.87 8.30
N GLY A 23 -1.28 -12.50 7.47
CA GLY A 23 -1.73 -13.15 6.25
C GLY A 23 -2.15 -12.18 5.15
N LEU A 24 -1.64 -10.97 5.17
CA LEU A 24 -1.96 -9.98 4.15
C LEU A 24 -1.21 -10.28 2.84
N PRO A 25 -1.80 -9.97 1.68
CA PRO A 25 -1.15 -10.21 0.40
C PRO A 25 0.16 -9.43 0.27
N ALA A 26 1.18 -10.07 -0.26
CA ALA A 26 2.48 -9.43 -0.46
C ALA A 26 2.40 -8.38 -1.56
N PRO A 27 3.01 -7.19 -1.36
CA PRO A 27 3.10 -6.20 -2.42
C PRO A 27 4.10 -6.63 -3.49
N TYR A 28 3.90 -6.14 -4.73
CA TYR A 28 4.88 -6.35 -5.78
C TYR A 28 5.90 -5.22 -5.85
N ASP A 29 5.62 -4.10 -5.21
CA ASP A 29 6.49 -2.94 -5.22
C ASP A 29 6.48 -2.27 -3.85
N VAL A 30 7.66 -1.88 -3.38
CA VAL A 30 7.84 -1.19 -2.11
C VAL A 30 8.70 0.03 -2.36
N SER A 31 8.17 1.21 -2.04
CA SER A 31 8.89 2.47 -2.19
C SER A 31 9.11 3.10 -0.83
N VAL A 32 10.36 3.46 -0.56
CA VAL A 32 10.76 4.08 0.69
C VAL A 32 11.39 5.42 0.38
N THR A 33 10.90 6.47 1.06
CA THR A 33 11.47 7.81 0.92
C THR A 33 11.84 8.33 2.30
N ASP A 34 12.66 9.38 2.34
CA ASP A 34 13.05 10.00 3.61
C ASP A 34 11.86 10.60 4.35
N TYR A 35 10.84 10.98 3.61
CA TYR A 35 9.64 11.61 4.15
C TYR A 35 8.40 10.89 3.67
N GLY A 36 7.38 10.90 4.52
CA GLY A 36 6.10 10.32 4.18
C GLY A 36 6.01 8.84 4.49
N PRO A 37 4.90 8.21 4.11
CA PRO A 37 4.66 6.81 4.42
C PRO A 37 5.46 5.87 3.52
N VAL A 38 5.59 4.62 3.97
CA VAL A 38 6.04 3.52 3.11
C VAL A 38 4.96 3.29 2.07
N LYS A 39 5.32 3.26 0.79
CA LYS A 39 4.36 3.05 -0.30
C LYS A 39 4.44 1.63 -0.80
N LEU A 40 3.30 0.97 -0.86
CA LEU A 40 3.20 -0.41 -1.33
C LEU A 40 2.29 -0.48 -2.55
N GLY A 41 2.83 -1.05 -3.64
CA GLY A 41 2.03 -1.35 -4.83
C GLY A 41 1.51 -2.76 -4.75
N LEU A 42 0.21 -2.94 -4.90
CA LEU A 42 -0.43 -4.25 -4.82
C LEU A 42 -0.85 -4.73 -6.21
N ARG A 43 -1.02 -6.05 -6.34
CA ARG A 43 -1.26 -6.68 -7.64
C ARG A 43 -2.69 -6.57 -8.12
N SER A 44 -3.64 -6.43 -7.19
CA SER A 44 -5.04 -6.40 -7.55
C SER A 44 -5.83 -5.54 -6.57
N VAL A 45 -7.03 -5.13 -6.99
CA VAL A 45 -7.95 -4.42 -6.12
C VAL A 45 -8.38 -5.30 -4.95
N ASP A 46 -8.55 -6.61 -5.18
CA ASP A 46 -8.90 -7.54 -4.11
C ASP A 46 -7.86 -7.54 -3.00
N ASP A 47 -6.56 -7.54 -3.37
CA ASP A 47 -5.48 -7.46 -2.40
C ASP A 47 -5.54 -6.15 -1.63
N LEU A 48 -5.80 -5.05 -2.32
CA LEU A 48 -5.93 -3.75 -1.69
C LEU A 48 -7.08 -3.71 -0.68
N LEU A 49 -8.21 -4.32 -1.03
CA LEU A 49 -9.37 -4.38 -0.13
C LEU A 49 -9.08 -5.21 1.12
N VAL A 50 -8.32 -6.29 0.99
CA VAL A 50 -7.90 -7.09 2.14
C VAL A 50 -7.03 -6.26 3.08
N TRP A 51 -6.08 -5.52 2.55
CA TRP A 51 -5.25 -4.60 3.34
C TRP A 51 -6.08 -3.52 4.01
N ALA A 52 -6.98 -2.88 3.25
CA ALA A 52 -7.81 -1.79 3.77
C ALA A 52 -8.68 -2.29 4.92
N LYS A 53 -9.26 -3.47 4.80
CA LYS A 53 -10.07 -4.06 5.84
C LYS A 53 -9.24 -4.31 7.11
N SER A 54 -8.04 -4.83 6.95
CA SER A 54 -7.14 -5.07 8.07
C SER A 54 -6.74 -3.79 8.79
N LEU A 55 -6.56 -2.70 8.04
CA LEU A 55 -6.19 -1.40 8.58
C LEU A 55 -7.39 -0.59 9.09
N GLY A 56 -8.60 -1.01 8.75
CA GLY A 56 -9.81 -0.29 9.14
C GLY A 56 -9.99 1.02 8.41
N VAL A 57 -9.58 1.09 7.14
CA VAL A 57 -9.63 2.30 6.33
C VAL A 57 -10.42 2.08 5.05
N ASP A 58 -10.86 3.18 4.44
CA ASP A 58 -11.59 3.15 3.18
C ASP A 58 -10.63 3.29 2.00
N VAL A 59 -11.04 2.73 0.87
CA VAL A 59 -10.30 2.83 -0.39
C VAL A 59 -10.96 3.92 -1.24
N THR A 60 -10.14 4.78 -1.83
CA THR A 60 -10.62 5.78 -2.78
C THR A 60 -10.23 5.35 -4.20
N GLU A 61 -11.08 5.67 -5.16
CA GLU A 61 -10.75 5.43 -6.56
C GLU A 61 -10.84 6.73 -7.35
N ARG A 62 -9.98 6.85 -8.35
CA ARG A 62 -9.98 8.02 -9.22
C ARG A 62 -9.65 7.56 -10.64
N GLN A 63 -10.52 7.88 -11.57
CA GLN A 63 -10.31 7.53 -12.97
C GLN A 63 -9.54 8.63 -13.69
N HIS A 64 -8.51 8.23 -14.43
CA HIS A 64 -7.73 9.11 -15.29
C HIS A 64 -7.66 8.46 -16.68
N GLY A 65 -8.51 8.90 -17.61
CA GLY A 65 -8.59 8.29 -18.92
C GLY A 65 -9.04 6.84 -18.83
N GLU A 66 -8.22 5.92 -19.33
CA GLU A 66 -8.52 4.49 -19.31
C GLU A 66 -7.99 3.77 -18.07
N ARG A 67 -7.40 4.51 -17.14
CA ARG A 67 -6.84 3.92 -15.92
C ARG A 67 -7.63 4.36 -14.70
N ILE A 68 -7.72 3.46 -13.74
CA ILE A 68 -8.33 3.75 -12.45
C ILE A 68 -7.25 3.57 -11.39
N HIS A 69 -7.05 4.62 -10.59
CA HIS A 69 -6.10 4.60 -9.48
C HIS A 69 -6.88 4.36 -8.20
N TRP A 70 -6.53 3.27 -7.51
CA TRP A 70 -7.13 2.88 -6.24
C TRP A 70 -6.10 3.16 -5.17
N ASN A 71 -6.47 3.91 -4.15
CA ASN A 71 -5.54 4.32 -3.10
C ASN A 71 -6.17 4.20 -1.74
N THR A 72 -5.33 3.89 -0.76
CA THR A 72 -5.70 4.01 0.64
C THR A 72 -4.44 4.28 1.45
N SER A 73 -4.62 4.67 2.70
CA SER A 73 -3.50 4.86 3.61
C SER A 73 -3.96 4.55 5.03
N GLY A 74 -3.02 4.15 5.85
CA GLY A 74 -3.30 3.81 7.23
C GLY A 74 -2.01 3.68 8.01
N VAL A 75 -2.09 3.02 9.16
CA VAL A 75 -0.95 2.79 10.03
C VAL A 75 -0.95 1.33 10.44
N LEU A 76 0.20 0.67 10.30
CA LEU A 76 0.40 -0.69 10.75
C LEU A 76 1.62 -0.72 11.65
N HIS A 77 1.45 -1.16 12.91
CA HIS A 77 2.50 -1.15 13.92
C HIS A 77 3.17 0.21 14.05
N ASP A 78 2.35 1.28 14.11
CA ASP A 78 2.79 2.66 14.22
C ASP A 78 3.59 3.18 13.02
N ILE A 79 3.63 2.42 11.93
CA ILE A 79 4.32 2.81 10.71
C ILE A 79 3.29 3.26 9.67
N PRO A 80 3.33 4.53 9.23
CA PRO A 80 2.42 5.00 8.18
C PRO A 80 2.67 4.26 6.87
N VAL A 81 1.59 3.82 6.23
CA VAL A 81 1.67 3.08 4.97
C VAL A 81 0.65 3.64 3.98
N ALA A 82 1.06 3.77 2.74
CA ALA A 82 0.18 4.13 1.62
C ALA A 82 0.17 2.97 0.63
N LEU A 83 -1.01 2.61 0.17
CA LEU A 83 -1.22 1.46 -0.71
C LEU A 83 -1.88 1.93 -1.99
N PHE A 84 -1.48 1.35 -3.11
CA PHE A 84 -2.05 1.72 -4.39
C PHE A 84 -2.14 0.54 -5.34
N VAL A 85 -3.13 0.63 -6.25
CA VAL A 85 -3.30 -0.29 -7.37
C VAL A 85 -3.75 0.54 -8.56
N VAL A 86 -3.22 0.21 -9.74
CA VAL A 86 -3.66 0.84 -10.98
C VAL A 86 -4.25 -0.25 -11.86
N THR A 87 -5.49 -0.05 -12.30
CA THR A 87 -6.16 -0.99 -13.20
C THR A 87 -6.63 -0.26 -14.46
N ASN A 88 -6.90 -1.02 -15.50
CA ASN A 88 -7.56 -0.49 -16.69
C ASN A 88 -9.07 -0.58 -16.50
N VAL A 89 -9.81 0.35 -17.11
CA VAL A 89 -11.28 0.35 -17.03
C VAL A 89 -11.85 -1.00 -17.47
N GLU A 90 -11.30 -1.60 -18.52
CA GLU A 90 -11.74 -2.89 -19.03
C GLU A 90 -11.60 -4.02 -18.01
N GLN A 91 -10.55 -4.00 -17.19
CA GLN A 91 -10.33 -5.02 -16.16
C GLN A 91 -11.36 -4.92 -15.05
N VAL A 92 -11.84 -3.72 -14.76
CA VAL A 92 -12.83 -3.50 -13.71
C VAL A 92 -14.23 -3.85 -14.20
N ALA A 93 -14.48 -3.67 -15.50
CA ALA A 93 -15.78 -3.92 -16.10
C ALA A 93 -16.08 -5.41 -16.34
N SER A 94 -15.07 -6.24 -16.33
CA SER A 94 -15.24 -7.67 -16.61
C SER A 94 -15.72 -8.49 -15.41
#